data_efd95113fb6858115c047e79a935a5bf
#
_entry.id   efd95113fb6858115c047e79a935a5bf
#
_cell.length_a   1.000
_cell.length_b   1.000
_cell.length_c   1.000
_cell.angle_alpha   90.00
_cell.angle_beta   90.00
_cell.angle_gamma   90.00
#
_symmetry.space_group_name_H-M   'P 1'
#
loop_
_entity.id
_entity.type
_entity.pdbx_description
1 polymer ?
#
loop_
_entity_poly.entity_id
_entity_poly.type
_entity_poly.pdbx_seq_one_letter_code
_entity_poly.pdbx_strand_id
1 'polypeptide(L)'
;MRFESVSGAASELGVSQRRVRQMLADGKLSGQRLGREWVVDPRALERVRLRRELVGRPWNASSAWALLALANGEQPDLAPVERSRAKRRLAEHGLIGLVERLRARAKPCRFYGHPAVLDRLARESEVVRSGVSAAAEYGADIVASNEFEGYVRASGIEPLVRRYALDAVAEQPNIMLRVVNDEFWSCLQVAKVAPRPVVAVDLLEADDERSRRAGVELATALSS
;
A
#
# COMPACT_ATOMS: atom_id res chain seq x y z
N MET A 1 11.29 -6.79 30.11
CA MET A 1 10.96 -7.01 28.69
C MET A 1 12.08 -7.88 28.12
N ARG A 2 11.80 -9.07 27.60
CA ARG A 2 12.84 -10.00 27.13
C ARG A 2 13.00 -9.76 25.64
N PHE A 3 14.08 -9.13 25.24
CA PHE A 3 14.42 -8.92 23.82
C PHE A 3 14.86 -10.25 23.18
N GLU A 4 14.60 -10.40 21.88
CA GLU A 4 15.00 -11.56 21.09
C GLU A 4 16.31 -11.26 20.34
N SER A 5 17.18 -12.30 20.20
CA SER A 5 18.43 -12.15 19.45
C SER A 5 18.15 -12.12 17.93
N VAL A 6 19.10 -11.56 17.16
CA VAL A 6 19.01 -11.63 15.68
C VAL A 6 18.98 -13.07 15.18
N SER A 7 19.65 -13.98 15.87
CA SER A 7 19.65 -15.42 15.53
C SER A 7 18.29 -16.06 15.80
N GLY A 8 17.70 -15.81 16.97
CA GLY A 8 16.36 -16.29 17.32
C GLY A 8 15.30 -15.74 16.37
N ALA A 9 15.31 -14.42 16.12
CA ALA A 9 14.42 -13.78 15.18
C ALA A 9 14.58 -14.33 13.74
N ALA A 10 15.80 -14.65 13.31
CA ALA A 10 16.06 -15.27 12.01
C ALA A 10 15.45 -16.66 11.90
N SER A 11 15.59 -17.47 12.95
CA SER A 11 15.01 -18.81 13.05
C SER A 11 13.48 -18.75 13.04
N GLU A 12 12.89 -17.88 13.87
CA GLU A 12 11.44 -17.71 13.99
C GLU A 12 10.80 -17.18 12.69
N LEU A 13 11.46 -16.26 11.98
CA LEU A 13 10.99 -15.74 10.70
C LEU A 13 11.35 -16.63 9.50
N GLY A 14 12.14 -17.69 9.66
CA GLY A 14 12.61 -18.52 8.55
C GLY A 14 13.45 -17.75 7.52
N VAL A 15 14.31 -16.83 7.97
CA VAL A 15 15.19 -16.01 7.12
C VAL A 15 16.63 -16.01 7.61
N SER A 16 17.57 -15.51 6.79
CA SER A 16 18.96 -15.35 7.22
C SER A 16 19.10 -14.21 8.25
N GLN A 17 20.09 -14.30 9.15
CA GLN A 17 20.43 -13.22 10.08
C GLN A 17 20.78 -11.91 9.35
N ARG A 18 21.39 -11.99 8.17
CA ARG A 18 21.64 -10.82 7.30
C ARG A 18 20.34 -10.12 6.96
N ARG A 19 19.29 -10.88 6.63
CA ARG A 19 17.97 -10.32 6.30
C ARG A 19 17.32 -9.65 7.50
N VAL A 20 17.44 -10.24 8.70
CA VAL A 20 16.94 -9.61 9.95
C VAL A 20 17.64 -8.28 10.22
N ARG A 21 18.99 -8.24 10.09
CA ARG A 21 19.75 -6.98 10.27
C ARG A 21 19.35 -5.92 9.24
N GLN A 22 19.10 -6.31 8.00
CA GLN A 22 18.60 -5.39 6.98
C GLN A 22 17.20 -4.87 7.34
N MET A 23 16.29 -5.72 7.83
CA MET A 23 14.95 -5.28 8.25
C MET A 23 15.01 -4.30 9.44
N LEU A 24 15.95 -4.48 10.37
CA LEU A 24 16.20 -3.55 11.46
C LEU A 24 16.75 -2.21 10.95
N ALA A 25 17.71 -2.25 10.02
CA ALA A 25 18.29 -1.05 9.42
C ALA A 25 17.27 -0.27 8.58
N ASP A 26 16.38 -0.98 7.86
CA ASP A 26 15.32 -0.40 7.03
C ASP A 26 14.07 0.04 7.85
N GLY A 27 14.08 -0.11 9.20
CA GLY A 27 12.93 0.18 10.06
C GLY A 27 11.73 -0.74 9.89
N LYS A 28 11.89 -1.83 9.13
CA LYS A 28 10.82 -2.84 8.88
C LYS A 28 10.60 -3.80 10.04
N LEU A 29 11.54 -3.83 10.97
CA LEU A 29 11.49 -4.60 12.20
C LEU A 29 12.01 -3.71 13.32
N SER A 30 11.23 -3.52 14.39
CA SER A 30 11.65 -2.72 15.51
C SER A 30 12.62 -3.49 16.41
N GLY A 31 13.68 -2.84 16.81
CA GLY A 31 14.70 -3.35 17.70
C GLY A 31 15.64 -2.23 18.13
N GLN A 32 16.57 -2.57 19.00
CA GLN A 32 17.58 -1.61 19.50
C GLN A 32 18.97 -2.24 19.52
N ARG A 33 20.01 -1.40 19.58
CA ARG A 33 21.37 -1.87 19.78
C ARG A 33 21.69 -1.96 21.27
N LEU A 34 22.14 -3.13 21.71
CA LEU A 34 22.78 -3.34 23.00
C LEU A 34 24.27 -3.59 22.77
N GLY A 35 25.07 -2.56 22.96
CA GLY A 35 26.49 -2.58 22.61
C GLY A 35 26.71 -2.76 21.10
N ARG A 36 27.35 -3.88 20.71
CA ARG A 36 27.62 -4.20 19.29
C ARG A 36 26.53 -5.05 18.64
N GLU A 37 25.58 -5.56 19.41
CA GLU A 37 24.56 -6.50 18.93
C GLU A 37 23.20 -5.82 18.77
N TRP A 38 22.47 -6.24 17.74
CA TRP A 38 21.07 -5.88 17.59
C TRP A 38 20.22 -6.85 18.40
N VAL A 39 19.23 -6.32 19.09
CA VAL A 39 18.15 -7.07 19.72
C VAL A 39 16.80 -6.63 19.14
N VAL A 40 15.92 -7.58 18.97
CA VAL A 40 14.63 -7.42 18.30
C VAL A 40 13.53 -7.29 19.36
N ASP A 41 12.59 -6.36 19.14
CA ASP A 41 11.37 -6.28 19.94
C ASP A 41 10.50 -7.51 19.65
N PRO A 42 10.18 -8.35 20.66
CA PRO A 42 9.36 -9.54 20.46
C PRO A 42 7.96 -9.26 19.89
N ARG A 43 7.37 -8.12 20.27
CA ARG A 43 6.07 -7.71 19.74
C ARG A 43 6.14 -7.33 18.26
N ALA A 44 7.25 -6.70 17.84
CA ALA A 44 7.49 -6.41 16.43
C ALA A 44 7.76 -7.70 15.64
N LEU A 45 8.51 -8.64 16.23
CA LEU A 45 8.78 -9.96 15.65
C LEU A 45 7.49 -10.72 15.43
N GLU A 46 6.63 -10.80 16.45
CA GLU A 46 5.32 -11.46 16.39
C GLU A 46 4.42 -10.83 15.32
N ARG A 47 4.36 -9.49 15.24
CA ARG A 47 3.61 -8.79 14.18
C ARG A 47 4.12 -9.16 12.79
N VAL A 48 5.43 -9.22 12.59
CA VAL A 48 6.03 -9.62 11.30
C VAL A 48 5.77 -11.10 11.01
N ARG A 49 5.81 -11.97 12.02
CA ARG A 49 5.48 -13.39 11.88
C ARG A 49 4.04 -13.60 11.44
N LEU A 50 3.08 -13.04 12.18
CA LEU A 50 1.65 -13.11 11.87
C LEU A 50 1.37 -12.54 10.48
N ARG A 51 2.00 -11.41 10.14
CA ARG A 51 1.89 -10.83 8.80
C ARG A 51 2.42 -11.78 7.71
N ARG A 52 3.47 -12.57 7.96
CA ARG A 52 4.03 -13.55 7.02
C ARG A 52 3.22 -14.84 6.92
N GLU A 53 2.67 -15.33 8.01
CA GLU A 53 1.80 -16.52 8.00
C GLU A 53 0.51 -16.26 7.22
N LEU A 54 -0.03 -15.03 7.31
CA LEU A 54 -1.19 -14.58 6.56
C LEU A 54 -0.85 -14.21 5.11
N VAL A 55 0.43 -13.95 4.81
CA VAL A 55 0.87 -13.36 3.53
C VAL A 55 1.71 -14.37 2.75
N GLY A 56 1.07 -15.14 1.90
CA GLY A 56 1.76 -15.76 0.76
C GLY A 56 2.39 -14.69 -0.16
N ARG A 57 3.23 -15.13 -1.11
CA ARG A 57 3.87 -14.25 -2.10
C ARG A 57 2.85 -13.26 -2.69
N PRO A 58 3.17 -11.95 -2.79
CA PRO A 58 2.32 -10.98 -3.47
C PRO A 58 1.93 -11.48 -4.86
N TRP A 59 0.69 -11.25 -5.26
CA TRP A 59 0.23 -11.58 -6.59
C TRP A 59 0.89 -10.64 -7.60
N ASN A 60 0.93 -11.06 -8.87
CA ASN A 60 1.32 -10.15 -9.93
C ASN A 60 0.30 -9.00 -10.07
N ALA A 61 0.68 -7.94 -10.76
CA ALA A 61 -0.15 -6.75 -10.92
C ALA A 61 -1.51 -7.09 -11.58
N SER A 62 -1.51 -7.95 -12.61
CA SER A 62 -2.75 -8.35 -13.30
C SER A 62 -3.75 -9.01 -12.35
N SER A 63 -3.31 -9.99 -11.56
CA SER A 63 -4.19 -10.66 -10.59
C SER A 63 -4.68 -9.70 -9.49
N ALA A 64 -3.84 -8.74 -9.07
CA ALA A 64 -4.21 -7.75 -8.07
C ALA A 64 -5.28 -6.78 -8.62
N TRP A 65 -5.09 -6.25 -9.82
CA TRP A 65 -6.07 -5.36 -10.46
C TRP A 65 -7.38 -6.09 -10.78
N ALA A 66 -7.31 -7.33 -11.27
CA ALA A 66 -8.51 -8.12 -11.52
C ALA A 66 -9.34 -8.37 -10.25
N LEU A 67 -8.69 -8.60 -9.09
CA LEU A 67 -9.40 -8.74 -7.84
C LEU A 67 -10.03 -7.43 -7.37
N LEU A 68 -9.34 -6.30 -7.53
CA LEU A 68 -9.88 -4.98 -7.21
C LEU A 68 -11.08 -4.63 -8.10
N ALA A 69 -11.03 -4.95 -9.39
CA ALA A 69 -12.16 -4.81 -10.31
C ALA A 69 -13.36 -5.67 -9.87
N LEU A 70 -13.13 -6.93 -9.48
CA LEU A 70 -14.18 -7.78 -8.92
C LEU A 70 -14.79 -7.19 -7.63
N ALA A 71 -13.97 -6.65 -6.76
CA ALA A 71 -14.42 -5.99 -5.54
C ALA A 71 -15.22 -4.70 -5.81
N ASN A 72 -14.98 -4.07 -6.97
CA ASN A 72 -15.75 -2.92 -7.48
C ASN A 72 -17.03 -3.32 -8.23
N GLY A 73 -17.36 -4.62 -8.28
CA GLY A 73 -18.53 -5.13 -9.02
C GLY A 73 -18.33 -5.26 -10.54
N GLU A 74 -17.12 -5.03 -11.02
CA GLU A 74 -16.77 -5.13 -12.43
C GLU A 74 -16.50 -6.59 -12.85
N GLN A 75 -16.45 -6.82 -14.16
CA GLN A 75 -16.11 -8.13 -14.71
C GLN A 75 -14.78 -8.05 -15.46
N PRO A 76 -13.65 -8.30 -14.79
CA PRO A 76 -12.34 -8.30 -15.46
C PRO A 76 -12.26 -9.46 -16.46
N ASP A 77 -11.43 -9.26 -17.49
CA ASP A 77 -11.12 -10.30 -18.46
C ASP A 77 -10.22 -11.37 -17.83
N LEU A 78 -10.84 -12.36 -17.23
CA LEU A 78 -10.25 -13.53 -16.60
C LEU A 78 -10.87 -14.81 -17.13
N ALA A 79 -10.07 -15.85 -17.24
CA ALA A 79 -10.59 -17.18 -17.47
C ALA A 79 -11.61 -17.58 -16.39
N PRO A 80 -12.68 -18.34 -16.71
CA PRO A 80 -13.74 -18.66 -15.75
C PRO A 80 -13.25 -19.27 -14.44
N VAL A 81 -12.22 -20.11 -14.49
CA VAL A 81 -11.61 -20.75 -13.33
C VAL A 81 -10.87 -19.73 -12.44
N GLU A 82 -10.13 -18.80 -13.06
CA GLU A 82 -9.40 -17.75 -12.34
C GLU A 82 -10.36 -16.77 -11.67
N ARG A 83 -11.42 -16.39 -12.39
CA ARG A 83 -12.49 -15.54 -11.87
C ARG A 83 -13.18 -16.18 -10.67
N SER A 84 -13.53 -17.47 -10.75
CA SER A 84 -14.12 -18.22 -9.64
C SER A 84 -13.21 -18.29 -8.42
N ARG A 85 -11.91 -18.53 -8.63
CA ARG A 85 -10.91 -18.54 -7.56
C ARG A 85 -10.75 -17.17 -6.91
N ALA A 86 -10.72 -16.10 -7.70
CA ALA A 86 -10.60 -14.72 -7.19
C ALA A 86 -11.85 -14.33 -6.37
N LYS A 87 -13.06 -14.62 -6.87
CA LYS A 87 -14.31 -14.40 -6.13
C LYS A 87 -14.34 -15.16 -4.80
N ARG A 88 -13.95 -16.45 -4.81
CA ARG A 88 -13.87 -17.24 -3.58
C ARG A 88 -12.92 -16.64 -2.57
N ARG A 89 -11.72 -16.26 -2.99
CA ARG A 89 -10.74 -15.63 -2.10
C ARG A 89 -11.24 -14.30 -1.52
N LEU A 90 -11.92 -13.51 -2.34
CA LEU A 90 -12.51 -12.25 -1.88
C LEU A 90 -13.62 -12.51 -0.85
N ALA A 91 -14.46 -13.53 -1.06
CA ALA A 91 -15.50 -13.93 -0.12
C ALA A 91 -14.93 -14.51 1.19
N GLU A 92 -13.85 -15.31 1.11
CA GLU A 92 -13.22 -15.96 2.29
C GLU A 92 -12.41 -14.99 3.15
N HIS A 93 -11.73 -14.03 2.55
CA HIS A 93 -10.73 -13.20 3.26
C HIS A 93 -11.07 -11.72 3.27
N GLY A 94 -11.96 -11.25 2.43
CA GLY A 94 -12.22 -9.83 2.19
C GLY A 94 -10.99 -9.08 1.67
N LEU A 95 -11.13 -7.79 1.44
CA LEU A 95 -9.97 -6.95 1.05
C LEU A 95 -8.95 -6.83 2.19
N ILE A 96 -9.42 -6.79 3.44
CA ILE A 96 -8.54 -6.67 4.62
C ILE A 96 -7.55 -7.83 4.71
N GLY A 97 -8.03 -9.07 4.53
CA GLY A 97 -7.17 -10.25 4.56
C GLY A 97 -6.26 -10.40 3.33
N LEU A 98 -6.55 -9.67 2.26
CA LEU A 98 -5.81 -9.75 1.00
C LEU A 98 -4.87 -8.56 0.75
N VAL A 99 -4.88 -7.52 1.58
CA VAL A 99 -4.13 -6.26 1.37
C VAL A 99 -2.66 -6.49 1.01
N GLU A 100 -1.98 -7.36 1.74
CA GLU A 100 -0.55 -7.64 1.51
C GLU A 100 -0.29 -8.33 0.16
N ARG A 101 -1.26 -9.12 -0.34
CA ARG A 101 -1.16 -9.78 -1.65
C ARG A 101 -1.36 -8.81 -2.81
N LEU A 102 -2.01 -7.68 -2.56
CA LEU A 102 -2.32 -6.65 -3.55
C LEU A 102 -1.20 -5.61 -3.74
N ARG A 103 -0.12 -5.68 -2.96
CA ARG A 103 0.98 -4.69 -2.98
C ARG A 103 1.66 -4.54 -4.33
N ALA A 104 1.72 -5.59 -5.15
CA ALA A 104 2.35 -5.52 -6.46
C ALA A 104 1.49 -4.84 -7.53
N ARG A 105 0.29 -4.31 -7.20
CA ARG A 105 -0.56 -3.55 -8.12
C ARG A 105 0.12 -2.28 -8.65
N ALA A 106 0.96 -1.66 -7.81
CA ALA A 106 1.68 -0.45 -8.17
C ALA A 106 2.97 -0.33 -7.32
N LYS A 107 3.92 0.45 -7.80
CA LYS A 107 5.16 0.77 -7.08
C LYS A 107 4.97 2.07 -6.29
N PRO A 108 5.00 2.07 -4.95
CA PRO A 108 4.93 3.29 -4.17
C PRO A 108 6.22 4.09 -4.30
N CYS A 109 6.10 5.37 -4.59
CA CYS A 109 7.18 6.35 -4.64
C CYS A 109 6.82 7.52 -3.73
N ARG A 110 7.73 7.90 -2.84
CA ARG A 110 7.54 8.99 -1.89
C ARG A 110 8.32 10.21 -2.33
N PHE A 111 7.71 11.36 -2.21
CA PHE A 111 8.32 12.65 -2.56
C PHE A 111 7.96 13.70 -1.52
N TYR A 112 8.77 14.74 -1.45
CA TYR A 112 8.37 16.00 -0.85
C TYR A 112 8.03 17.00 -1.96
N GLY A 113 6.94 17.74 -1.78
CA GLY A 113 6.57 18.88 -2.59
C GLY A 113 6.10 20.03 -1.70
N HIS A 114 6.36 21.26 -2.15
CA HIS A 114 5.83 22.45 -1.45
C HIS A 114 4.29 22.35 -1.34
N PRO A 115 3.66 22.73 -0.21
CA PRO A 115 2.21 22.59 -0.01
C PRO A 115 1.34 23.12 -1.17
N ALA A 116 1.75 24.24 -1.81
CA ALA A 116 1.05 24.77 -2.99
C ALA A 116 1.04 23.84 -4.22
N VAL A 117 1.87 22.78 -4.22
CA VAL A 117 1.92 21.78 -5.30
C VAL A 117 0.83 20.73 -5.11
N LEU A 118 0.43 20.44 -3.88
CA LEU A 118 -0.53 19.36 -3.56
C LEU A 118 -1.87 19.58 -4.27
N ASP A 119 -2.40 20.83 -4.21
CA ASP A 119 -3.64 21.21 -4.90
C ASP A 119 -3.52 21.14 -6.43
N ARG A 120 -2.32 21.40 -6.97
CA ARG A 120 -2.07 21.30 -8.41
C ARG A 120 -2.03 19.84 -8.84
N LEU A 121 -1.35 18.97 -8.07
CA LEU A 121 -1.33 17.53 -8.32
C LEU A 121 -2.74 16.94 -8.31
N ALA A 122 -3.60 17.39 -7.39
CA ALA A 122 -4.99 16.92 -7.31
C ALA A 122 -5.82 17.28 -8.56
N ARG A 123 -5.42 18.30 -9.32
CA ARG A 123 -6.09 18.75 -10.55
C ARG A 123 -5.48 18.21 -11.83
N GLU A 124 -4.27 17.61 -11.75
CA GLU A 124 -3.61 17.05 -12.94
C GLU A 124 -4.44 15.95 -13.59
N SER A 125 -4.53 15.99 -14.93
CA SER A 125 -5.26 14.99 -15.70
C SER A 125 -4.57 13.62 -15.69
N GLU A 126 -3.26 13.61 -15.47
CA GLU A 126 -2.41 12.44 -15.45
C GLU A 126 -2.31 11.80 -14.04
N VAL A 127 -3.02 12.36 -13.06
CA VAL A 127 -3.03 11.90 -11.68
C VAL A 127 -4.45 11.51 -11.26
N VAL A 128 -4.59 10.33 -10.67
CA VAL A 128 -5.84 9.84 -10.07
C VAL A 128 -5.66 9.84 -8.56
N ARG A 129 -6.47 10.63 -7.84
CA ARG A 129 -6.41 10.71 -6.37
C ARG A 129 -6.76 9.37 -5.73
N SER A 130 -6.09 9.02 -4.64
CA SER A 130 -6.35 7.79 -3.87
C SER A 130 -5.96 7.99 -2.40
N GLY A 131 -6.04 6.95 -1.60
CA GLY A 131 -5.68 7.00 -0.18
C GLY A 131 -6.37 8.15 0.55
N VAL A 132 -5.60 8.89 1.37
CA VAL A 132 -6.12 10.04 2.15
C VAL A 132 -6.69 11.16 1.27
N SER A 133 -6.17 11.35 0.05
CA SER A 133 -6.64 12.39 -0.87
C SER A 133 -7.97 12.06 -1.56
N ALA A 134 -8.50 10.85 -1.37
CA ALA A 134 -9.76 10.39 -1.94
C ALA A 134 -10.74 9.87 -0.89
N ALA A 135 -10.32 9.73 0.35
CA ALA A 135 -11.09 9.10 1.42
C ALA A 135 -12.45 9.79 1.65
N ALA A 136 -12.49 11.11 1.64
CA ALA A 136 -13.71 11.90 1.83
C ALA A 136 -14.77 11.66 0.73
N GLU A 137 -14.37 11.37 -0.51
CA GLU A 137 -15.29 11.05 -1.62
C GLU A 137 -16.12 9.79 -1.34
N TYR A 138 -15.63 8.92 -0.46
CA TYR A 138 -16.28 7.69 -0.05
C TYR A 138 -16.84 7.73 1.38
N GLY A 139 -16.94 8.94 1.96
CA GLY A 139 -17.54 9.18 3.27
C GLY A 139 -16.63 8.89 4.47
N ALA A 140 -15.33 8.69 4.25
CA ALA A 140 -14.40 8.56 5.36
C ALA A 140 -14.09 9.94 5.98
N ASP A 141 -14.14 10.03 7.31
CA ASP A 141 -13.80 11.27 8.05
C ASP A 141 -12.28 11.44 8.19
N ILE A 142 -11.63 11.64 7.04
CA ILE A 142 -10.20 11.95 6.95
C ILE A 142 -10.02 13.22 6.13
N VAL A 143 -9.28 14.16 6.69
CA VAL A 143 -8.82 15.35 5.98
C VAL A 143 -7.33 15.19 5.70
N ALA A 144 -6.97 15.17 4.42
CA ALA A 144 -5.57 15.17 3.98
C ALA A 144 -4.98 16.58 4.21
N SER A 145 -4.41 16.81 5.40
CA SER A 145 -3.73 18.05 5.72
C SER A 145 -2.26 17.94 5.33
N ASN A 146 -1.83 18.73 4.34
CA ASN A 146 -0.43 18.77 3.87
C ASN A 146 0.12 17.43 3.32
N GLU A 147 -0.74 16.50 2.94
CA GLU A 147 -0.39 15.23 2.35
C GLU A 147 -1.14 15.02 1.04
N PHE A 148 -0.53 14.28 0.12
CA PHE A 148 -1.16 13.92 -1.15
C PHE A 148 -0.87 12.46 -1.47
N GLU A 149 -1.91 11.72 -1.84
CA GLU A 149 -1.81 10.37 -2.36
C GLU A 149 -2.53 10.22 -3.70
N GLY A 150 -1.89 9.53 -4.64
CA GLY A 150 -2.49 9.27 -5.93
C GLY A 150 -1.72 8.27 -6.77
N TYR A 151 -2.31 7.95 -7.91
CA TYR A 151 -1.73 7.09 -8.94
C TYR A 151 -1.26 7.90 -10.13
N VAL A 152 -0.19 7.42 -10.76
CA VAL A 152 0.37 7.96 -12.00
C VAL A 152 0.86 6.80 -12.87
N ARG A 153 0.78 6.95 -14.19
CA ARG A 153 1.36 5.99 -15.13
C ARG A 153 2.88 5.93 -15.01
N ALA A 154 3.46 4.77 -15.34
CA ALA A 154 4.91 4.63 -15.38
C ALA A 154 5.57 5.60 -16.36
N SER A 155 4.95 5.83 -17.52
CA SER A 155 5.41 6.82 -18.52
C SER A 155 5.26 8.29 -18.07
N GLY A 156 4.38 8.57 -17.08
CA GLY A 156 4.06 9.93 -16.62
C GLY A 156 4.84 10.42 -15.40
N ILE A 157 5.48 9.51 -14.64
CA ILE A 157 6.09 9.90 -13.35
C ILE A 157 7.26 10.88 -13.49
N GLU A 158 8.20 10.64 -14.41
CA GLU A 158 9.36 11.51 -14.56
C GLU A 158 9.01 12.93 -15.06
N PRO A 159 8.13 13.11 -16.06
CA PRO A 159 7.63 14.43 -16.43
C PRO A 159 6.98 15.17 -15.26
N LEU A 160 6.19 14.46 -14.42
CA LEU A 160 5.50 15.04 -13.27
C LEU A 160 6.50 15.50 -12.20
N VAL A 161 7.47 14.64 -11.86
CA VAL A 161 8.54 14.96 -10.89
C VAL A 161 9.30 16.21 -11.31
N ARG A 162 9.68 16.32 -12.59
CA ARG A 162 10.38 17.51 -13.11
C ARG A 162 9.50 18.76 -13.09
N ARG A 163 8.24 18.65 -13.54
CA ARG A 163 7.28 19.79 -13.63
C ARG A 163 7.06 20.43 -12.27
N TYR A 164 6.97 19.62 -11.21
CA TYR A 164 6.65 20.06 -9.86
C TYR A 164 7.86 20.13 -8.92
N ALA A 165 9.06 19.87 -9.43
CA ALA A 165 10.30 19.81 -8.66
C ALA A 165 10.16 18.95 -7.39
N LEU A 166 9.58 17.74 -7.54
CA LEU A 166 9.37 16.84 -6.41
C LEU A 166 10.69 16.25 -5.95
N ASP A 167 10.95 16.30 -4.65
CA ASP A 167 12.17 15.76 -4.03
C ASP A 167 11.96 14.32 -3.55
N ALA A 168 12.68 13.38 -4.16
CA ALA A 168 12.61 11.93 -3.83
C ALA A 168 13.54 11.53 -2.66
N VAL A 169 14.41 12.41 -2.19
CA VAL A 169 15.38 12.12 -1.11
C VAL A 169 15.07 12.85 0.19
N ALA A 170 13.97 13.59 0.24
CA ALA A 170 13.54 14.31 1.43
C ALA A 170 13.29 13.36 2.62
N GLU A 171 13.72 13.78 3.81
CA GLU A 171 13.52 13.00 5.05
C GLU A 171 12.04 12.92 5.47
N GLN A 172 11.24 13.92 5.13
CA GLN A 172 9.81 14.00 5.46
C GLN A 172 8.96 14.15 4.20
N PRO A 173 8.72 13.07 3.46
CA PRO A 173 7.89 13.09 2.27
C PRO A 173 6.43 13.36 2.65
N ASN A 174 5.76 14.20 1.86
CA ASN A 174 4.32 14.52 2.00
C ASN A 174 3.50 14.12 0.78
N ILE A 175 4.11 13.46 -0.20
CA ILE A 175 3.46 12.98 -1.42
C ILE A 175 3.75 11.49 -1.58
N MET A 176 2.70 10.69 -1.73
CA MET A 176 2.77 9.29 -2.12
C MET A 176 2.20 9.13 -3.53
N LEU A 177 3.04 8.86 -4.51
CA LEU A 177 2.61 8.49 -5.85
C LEU A 177 2.80 6.99 -6.07
N ARG A 178 1.73 6.29 -6.37
CA ARG A 178 1.76 4.88 -6.75
C ARG A 178 1.88 4.78 -8.27
N VAL A 179 3.04 4.34 -8.73
CA VAL A 179 3.33 4.18 -10.15
C VAL A 179 2.76 2.87 -10.64
N VAL A 180 1.85 2.94 -11.60
CA VAL A 180 1.20 1.78 -12.22
C VAL A 180 1.71 1.59 -13.65
N ASN A 181 1.89 0.34 -14.09
CA ASN A 181 2.21 0.06 -15.48
C ASN A 181 1.10 0.57 -16.39
N ASP A 182 1.47 1.11 -17.54
CA ASP A 182 0.56 1.80 -18.45
C ASP A 182 -0.60 0.89 -18.92
N GLU A 183 -0.36 -0.42 -19.02
CA GLU A 183 -1.39 -1.42 -19.36
C GLU A 183 -2.55 -1.50 -18.35
N PHE A 184 -2.32 -1.16 -17.07
CA PHE A 184 -3.35 -1.17 -16.02
C PHE A 184 -3.95 0.21 -15.75
N TRP A 185 -3.54 1.23 -16.49
CA TRP A 185 -4.02 2.59 -16.25
C TRP A 185 -5.54 2.71 -16.45
N SER A 186 -6.09 1.95 -17.38
CA SER A 186 -7.55 1.92 -17.62
C SER A 186 -8.37 1.48 -16.41
N CYS A 187 -7.78 0.69 -15.51
CA CYS A 187 -8.41 0.28 -14.25
C CYS A 187 -8.66 1.45 -13.27
N LEU A 188 -8.02 2.59 -13.50
CA LEU A 188 -8.09 3.79 -12.66
C LEU A 188 -8.78 4.97 -13.36
N GLN A 189 -8.81 4.99 -14.69
CA GLN A 189 -9.12 6.18 -15.49
C GLN A 189 -10.62 6.52 -15.60
N VAL A 190 -11.49 5.84 -14.86
CA VAL A 190 -12.95 6.09 -14.92
C VAL A 190 -13.32 7.45 -14.31
N ALA A 191 -12.50 7.96 -13.39
CA ALA A 191 -12.71 9.25 -12.72
C ALA A 191 -11.39 9.87 -12.24
N LYS A 192 -11.45 11.10 -11.70
CA LYS A 192 -10.31 11.76 -11.01
C LYS A 192 -9.94 11.12 -9.68
N VAL A 193 -10.72 10.16 -9.24
CA VAL A 193 -10.59 9.43 -7.97
C VAL A 193 -10.56 7.95 -8.26
N ALA A 194 -9.64 7.24 -7.63
CA ALA A 194 -9.53 5.79 -7.75
C ALA A 194 -10.80 5.09 -7.23
N PRO A 195 -11.16 3.91 -7.78
CA PRO A 195 -12.30 3.14 -7.32
C PRO A 195 -12.24 2.84 -5.81
N ARG A 196 -13.41 2.78 -5.16
CA ARG A 196 -13.52 2.57 -3.71
C ARG A 196 -12.66 1.42 -3.15
N PRO A 197 -12.60 0.21 -3.78
CA PRO A 197 -11.73 -0.87 -3.30
C PRO A 197 -10.25 -0.52 -3.33
N VAL A 198 -9.81 0.29 -4.31
CA VAL A 198 -8.43 0.75 -4.43
C VAL A 198 -8.11 1.71 -3.30
N VAL A 199 -8.97 2.71 -3.06
CA VAL A 199 -8.81 3.66 -1.94
C VAL A 199 -8.80 2.94 -0.60
N ALA A 200 -9.69 1.96 -0.39
CA ALA A 200 -9.72 1.16 0.83
C ALA A 200 -8.38 0.42 1.07
N VAL A 201 -7.83 -0.21 0.03
CA VAL A 201 -6.54 -0.93 0.13
C VAL A 201 -5.39 0.04 0.37
N ASP A 202 -5.37 1.22 -0.27
CA ASP A 202 -4.34 2.23 -0.07
C ASP A 202 -4.33 2.75 1.37
N LEU A 203 -5.51 2.98 1.96
CA LEU A 203 -5.66 3.37 3.35
C LEU A 203 -5.25 2.25 4.33
N LEU A 204 -5.55 0.99 4.01
CA LEU A 204 -5.10 -0.16 4.80
C LEU A 204 -3.56 -0.31 4.84
N GLU A 205 -2.88 0.15 3.79
CA GLU A 205 -1.42 0.17 3.70
C GLU A 205 -0.76 1.36 4.41
N ALA A 206 -1.53 2.36 4.84
CA ALA A 206 -1.01 3.56 5.49
C ALA A 206 -0.26 3.25 6.80
N ASP A 207 0.72 4.09 7.13
CA ASP A 207 1.54 3.93 8.34
C ASP A 207 0.76 4.36 9.61
N ASP A 208 -0.19 5.29 9.49
CA ASP A 208 -0.99 5.79 10.61
C ASP A 208 -2.27 4.98 10.85
N GLU A 209 -2.72 4.98 12.11
CA GLU A 209 -3.86 4.16 12.54
C GLU A 209 -5.21 4.72 12.08
N ARG A 210 -5.34 6.03 11.94
CA ARG A 210 -6.58 6.69 11.51
C ARG A 210 -6.90 6.32 10.07
N SER A 211 -5.91 6.40 9.19
CA SER A 211 -6.03 5.97 7.79
C SER A 211 -6.37 4.49 7.68
N ARG A 212 -5.67 3.63 8.43
CA ARG A 212 -5.97 2.19 8.44
C ARG A 212 -7.39 1.87 8.90
N ARG A 213 -7.89 2.57 9.95
CA ARG A 213 -9.26 2.41 10.42
C ARG A 213 -10.28 2.77 9.35
N ALA A 214 -10.10 3.89 8.68
CA ALA A 214 -10.96 4.28 7.56
C ALA A 214 -10.89 3.26 6.40
N GLY A 215 -9.71 2.72 6.11
CA GLY A 215 -9.54 1.63 5.15
C GLY A 215 -10.34 0.38 5.52
N VAL A 216 -10.38 0.02 6.82
CA VAL A 216 -11.22 -1.08 7.33
C VAL A 216 -12.71 -0.78 7.11
N GLU A 217 -13.16 0.42 7.45
CA GLU A 217 -14.56 0.84 7.30
C GLU A 217 -14.99 0.80 5.82
N LEU A 218 -14.16 1.36 4.91
CA LEU A 218 -14.43 1.31 3.47
C LEU A 218 -14.43 -0.10 2.90
N ALA A 219 -13.50 -0.95 3.32
CA ALA A 219 -13.41 -2.34 2.87
C ALA A 219 -14.60 -3.19 3.34
N THR A 220 -15.03 -2.99 4.60
CA THR A 220 -16.18 -3.70 5.18
C THR A 220 -17.48 -3.36 4.45
N ALA A 221 -17.67 -2.09 4.12
CA ALA A 221 -18.86 -1.64 3.40
C ALA A 221 -18.95 -2.11 1.92
N LEU A 222 -17.90 -2.73 1.38
CA LEU A 222 -17.90 -3.39 0.07
C LEU A 222 -18.39 -4.85 0.15
N SER A 223 -18.46 -5.41 1.36
CA SER A 223 -18.86 -6.81 1.59
C SER A 223 -20.33 -6.92 2.02
N SER A 224 -21.01 -5.77 2.19
CA SER A 224 -22.43 -5.64 2.55
C SER A 224 -23.28 -5.51 1.30
#